data_311b1e8a9c6afbaf865e287292d07ffd
#
_entry.id   311b1e8a9c6afbaf865e287292d07ffd
#
_cell.length_a   1.000
_cell.length_b   1.000
_cell.length_c   1.000
_cell.angle_alpha   90.00
_cell.angle_beta   90.00
_cell.angle_gamma   90.00
#
_symmetry.space_group_name_H-M   'P 1'
#
loop_
_entity.id
_entity.type
_entity.pdbx_description
1 polymer ?
#
loop_
_entity_poly.entity_id
_entity_poly.type
_entity_poly.pdbx_seq_one_letter_code
_entity_poly.pdbx_strand_id
1 'polypeptide(L)'
;MRRKCFNNLFRELISVFVLVTQSTIYAQVDTFEFDNDRQEIRFRQLSDELRCPMCQNTNLSGSTGGVAEDLRREIHRMILVGMSNEEIEQFMFERYGDFIFYRPRLRAETILLWFGPLLFLIIGGFIAYGILRRANSVD
;
A
#
# COMPACT_ATOMS: atom_id res chain seq x y z
N MET A 1 13.98 -50.65 -32.23
CA MET A 1 12.92 -49.76 -32.77
C MET A 1 12.02 -49.11 -31.70
N ARG A 2 11.64 -49.78 -30.59
CA ARG A 2 10.73 -49.25 -29.54
C ARG A 2 11.21 -47.99 -28.84
N ARG A 3 12.52 -47.80 -28.56
CA ARG A 3 13.06 -46.63 -27.85
C ARG A 3 12.97 -45.33 -28.67
N LYS A 4 13.11 -45.38 -30.00
CA LYS A 4 13.00 -44.19 -30.85
C LYS A 4 11.55 -43.69 -30.96
N CYS A 5 10.61 -44.63 -31.01
CA CYS A 5 9.18 -44.27 -31.06
C CYS A 5 8.71 -43.62 -29.74
N PHE A 6 9.19 -44.12 -28.59
CA PHE A 6 8.89 -43.57 -27.27
C PHE A 6 9.48 -42.15 -27.09
N ASN A 7 10.72 -41.93 -27.52
CA ASN A 7 11.32 -40.60 -27.45
C ASN A 7 10.64 -39.54 -28.31
N ASN A 8 10.17 -39.96 -29.51
CA ASN A 8 9.44 -39.02 -30.36
C ASN A 8 8.07 -38.68 -29.77
N LEU A 9 7.34 -39.67 -29.26
CA LEU A 9 6.05 -39.43 -28.59
C LEU A 9 6.20 -38.53 -27.35
N PHE A 10 7.26 -38.73 -26.59
CA PHE A 10 7.57 -37.92 -25.41
C PHE A 10 7.91 -36.46 -25.78
N ARG A 11 8.65 -36.26 -26.87
CA ARG A 11 8.96 -34.88 -27.37
C ARG A 11 7.68 -34.19 -27.87
N GLU A 12 6.81 -34.86 -28.56
CA GLU A 12 5.52 -34.29 -29.01
C GLU A 12 4.63 -33.93 -27.83
N LEU A 13 4.57 -34.77 -26.81
CA LEU A 13 3.80 -34.50 -25.60
C LEU A 13 4.35 -33.28 -24.84
N ILE A 14 5.68 -33.15 -24.74
CA ILE A 14 6.31 -31.95 -24.12
C ILE A 14 6.01 -30.70 -24.95
N SER A 15 6.10 -30.79 -26.29
CA SER A 15 5.82 -29.67 -27.19
C SER A 15 4.38 -29.16 -27.01
N VAL A 16 3.42 -30.09 -26.99
CA VAL A 16 2.00 -29.78 -26.76
C VAL A 16 1.79 -29.19 -25.34
N PHE A 17 2.45 -29.74 -24.34
CA PHE A 17 2.37 -29.21 -22.95
C PHE A 17 2.91 -27.80 -22.84
N VAL A 18 4.04 -27.49 -23.48
CA VAL A 18 4.63 -26.13 -23.52
C VAL A 18 3.72 -25.15 -24.26
N LEU A 19 3.07 -25.59 -25.34
CA LEU A 19 2.12 -24.74 -26.08
C LEU A 19 0.85 -24.44 -25.27
N VAL A 20 0.36 -25.40 -24.49
CA VAL A 20 -0.84 -25.20 -23.65
C VAL A 20 -0.55 -24.32 -22.42
N THR A 21 0.68 -24.30 -21.93
CA THR A 21 1.07 -23.46 -20.76
C THR A 21 1.30 -21.98 -21.10
N GLN A 22 1.26 -21.60 -22.37
CA GLN A 22 1.26 -20.19 -22.79
C GLN A 22 -0.16 -19.57 -22.66
N SER A 23 -0.79 -19.80 -21.52
CA SER A 23 -1.95 -19.00 -21.15
C SER A 23 -1.48 -17.55 -20.97
N THR A 24 -1.79 -16.71 -21.92
CA THR A 24 -1.57 -15.27 -21.83
C THR A 24 -2.29 -14.80 -20.58
N ILE A 25 -1.51 -14.45 -19.55
CA ILE A 25 -2.01 -13.71 -18.39
C ILE A 25 -2.37 -12.33 -18.95
N TYR A 26 -3.61 -12.13 -19.30
CA TYR A 26 -4.13 -10.79 -19.52
C TYR A 26 -4.15 -10.12 -18.15
N ALA A 27 -3.12 -9.34 -17.86
CA ALA A 27 -3.19 -8.36 -16.81
C ALA A 27 -4.31 -7.39 -17.22
N GLN A 28 -5.39 -7.38 -16.48
CA GLN A 28 -6.48 -6.45 -16.67
C GLN A 28 -5.94 -5.08 -16.24
N VAL A 29 -5.41 -4.33 -17.20
CA VAL A 29 -4.99 -2.96 -16.99
C VAL A 29 -6.24 -2.12 -17.11
N ASP A 30 -6.73 -1.58 -15.99
CA ASP A 30 -7.80 -0.60 -16.00
C ASP A 30 -7.32 0.62 -16.81
N THR A 31 -7.86 0.79 -17.99
CA THR A 31 -7.58 1.96 -18.84
C THR A 31 -8.51 3.08 -18.41
N PHE A 32 -7.99 4.01 -17.61
CA PHE A 32 -8.69 5.25 -17.29
C PHE A 32 -8.31 6.33 -18.28
N GLU A 33 -9.31 7.01 -18.83
CA GLU A 33 -9.09 8.16 -19.73
C GLU A 33 -9.08 9.45 -18.92
N PHE A 34 -8.09 10.30 -19.18
CA PHE A 34 -7.91 11.59 -18.52
C PHE A 34 -7.87 12.71 -19.55
N ASP A 35 -8.38 13.88 -19.19
CA ASP A 35 -8.37 15.07 -20.04
C ASP A 35 -6.96 15.65 -20.23
N ASN A 36 -6.05 15.37 -19.29
CA ASN A 36 -4.67 15.87 -19.32
C ASN A 36 -3.74 15.02 -18.44
N ASP A 37 -2.43 15.07 -18.75
CA ASP A 37 -1.37 14.34 -18.05
C ASP A 37 -1.30 14.64 -16.54
N ARG A 38 -1.71 15.84 -16.12
CA ARG A 38 -1.72 16.22 -14.70
C ARG A 38 -2.74 15.44 -13.90
N GLN A 39 -3.91 15.17 -14.47
CA GLN A 39 -4.92 14.33 -13.83
C GLN A 39 -4.44 12.88 -13.71
N GLU A 40 -3.76 12.37 -14.73
CA GLU A 40 -3.19 11.03 -14.71
C GLU A 40 -2.11 10.89 -13.62
N ILE A 41 -1.20 11.86 -13.51
CA ILE A 41 -0.16 11.89 -12.48
C ILE A 41 -0.80 11.92 -11.08
N ARG A 42 -1.81 12.77 -10.86
CA ARG A 42 -2.55 12.83 -9.59
C ARG A 42 -3.23 11.51 -9.25
N PHE A 43 -3.86 10.88 -10.24
CA PHE A 43 -4.50 9.59 -10.06
C PHE A 43 -3.51 8.51 -9.62
N ARG A 44 -2.34 8.45 -10.27
CA ARG A 44 -1.27 7.50 -9.90
C ARG A 44 -0.78 7.75 -8.48
N GLN A 45 -0.51 9.00 -8.12
CA GLN A 45 -0.07 9.36 -6.77
C GLN A 45 -1.08 8.94 -5.71
N LEU A 46 -2.36 9.28 -5.87
CA LEU A 46 -3.42 8.89 -4.93
C LEU A 46 -3.59 7.37 -4.85
N SER A 47 -3.49 6.66 -5.99
CA SER A 47 -3.59 5.20 -6.02
C SER A 47 -2.42 4.50 -5.34
N ASP A 48 -1.23 5.13 -5.32
CA ASP A 48 -0.05 4.62 -4.62
C ASP A 48 -0.07 4.94 -3.12
N GLU A 49 -0.66 6.06 -2.72
CA GLU A 49 -0.74 6.51 -1.33
C GLU A 49 -1.88 5.85 -0.55
N LEU A 50 -2.94 5.43 -1.25
CA LEU A 50 -4.10 4.83 -0.62
C LEU A 50 -4.00 3.30 -0.61
N ARG A 51 -4.43 2.69 0.50
CA ARG A 51 -4.49 1.25 0.68
C ARG A 51 -5.83 0.68 0.23
N CYS A 52 -5.78 -0.53 -0.30
CA CYS A 52 -6.98 -1.33 -0.45
C CYS A 52 -7.35 -1.98 0.91
N PRO A 53 -8.48 -1.63 1.52
CA PRO A 53 -8.83 -2.14 2.85
C PRO A 53 -9.07 -3.65 2.90
N MET A 54 -9.31 -4.29 1.76
CA MET A 54 -9.57 -5.74 1.65
C MET A 54 -8.47 -6.53 0.94
N CYS A 55 -7.38 -5.90 0.50
CA CYS A 55 -6.36 -6.51 -0.36
C CYS A 55 -5.03 -6.75 0.36
N GLN A 56 -5.02 -7.40 1.51
CA GLN A 56 -3.80 -7.80 2.24
C GLN A 56 -2.76 -6.67 2.42
N ASN A 57 -3.22 -5.45 2.66
CA ASN A 57 -2.34 -4.32 2.95
C ASN A 57 -1.55 -3.75 1.75
N THR A 58 -1.93 -4.06 0.52
CA THR A 58 -1.35 -3.48 -0.69
C THR A 58 -1.98 -2.13 -1.01
N ASN A 59 -1.27 -1.29 -1.79
CA ASN A 59 -1.82 -0.06 -2.32
C ASN A 59 -2.88 -0.33 -3.41
N LEU A 60 -3.63 0.70 -3.78
CA LEU A 60 -4.68 0.56 -4.79
C LEU A 60 -4.11 0.25 -6.18
N SER A 61 -2.93 0.81 -6.51
CA SER A 61 -2.27 0.58 -7.82
C SER A 61 -1.78 -0.86 -7.97
N GLY A 62 -1.29 -1.48 -6.90
CA GLY A 62 -0.78 -2.86 -6.88
C GLY A 62 -1.85 -3.92 -6.65
N SER A 63 -3.10 -3.54 -6.45
CA SER A 63 -4.20 -4.45 -6.13
C SER A 63 -5.06 -4.75 -7.35
N THR A 64 -5.28 -6.05 -7.62
CA THR A 64 -6.16 -6.53 -8.71
C THR A 64 -7.57 -6.91 -8.24
N GLY A 65 -7.87 -6.74 -6.96
CA GLY A 65 -9.18 -7.06 -6.39
C GLY A 65 -10.27 -6.08 -6.83
N GLY A 66 -11.52 -6.56 -6.97
CA GLY A 66 -12.66 -5.74 -7.39
C GLY A 66 -12.88 -4.50 -6.52
N VAL A 67 -12.63 -4.58 -5.22
CA VAL A 67 -12.73 -3.42 -4.31
C VAL A 67 -11.68 -2.34 -4.65
N ALA A 68 -10.45 -2.74 -5.00
CA ALA A 68 -9.42 -1.79 -5.40
C ALA A 68 -9.77 -1.12 -6.75
N GLU A 69 -10.37 -1.88 -7.66
CA GLU A 69 -10.87 -1.36 -8.93
C GLU A 69 -11.99 -0.33 -8.72
N ASP A 70 -12.97 -0.64 -7.86
CA ASP A 70 -14.05 0.28 -7.54
C ASP A 70 -13.52 1.58 -6.89
N LEU A 71 -12.54 1.47 -6.01
CA LEU A 71 -11.90 2.63 -5.38
C LEU A 71 -11.13 3.48 -6.39
N ARG A 72 -10.37 2.85 -7.30
CA ARG A 72 -9.69 3.57 -8.39
C ARG A 72 -10.69 4.28 -9.30
N ARG A 73 -11.80 3.63 -9.63
CA ARG A 73 -12.87 4.22 -10.45
C ARG A 73 -13.49 5.44 -9.76
N GLU A 74 -13.69 5.36 -8.46
CA GLU A 74 -14.22 6.49 -7.67
C GLU A 74 -13.22 7.65 -7.59
N ILE A 75 -11.92 7.38 -7.38
CA ILE A 75 -10.87 8.40 -7.42
C ILE A 75 -10.82 9.07 -8.80
N HIS A 76 -10.85 8.29 -9.87
CA HIS A 76 -10.88 8.80 -11.23
C HIS A 76 -12.06 9.75 -11.44
N ARG A 77 -13.27 9.34 -11.04
CA ARG A 77 -14.48 10.18 -11.13
C ARG A 77 -14.31 11.50 -10.38
N MET A 78 -13.76 11.49 -9.17
CA MET A 78 -13.55 12.69 -8.36
C MET A 78 -12.52 13.63 -8.98
N ILE A 79 -11.47 13.10 -9.61
CA ILE A 79 -10.47 13.89 -10.33
C ILE A 79 -11.09 14.59 -11.55
N LEU A 80 -11.93 13.89 -12.32
CA LEU A 80 -12.62 14.47 -13.48
C LEU A 80 -13.60 15.58 -13.09
N VAL A 81 -14.25 15.45 -11.93
CA VAL A 81 -15.12 16.51 -11.38
C VAL A 81 -14.33 17.72 -10.87
N GLY A 82 -12.99 17.61 -10.77
CA GLY A 82 -12.09 18.69 -10.37
C GLY A 82 -11.84 18.80 -8.86
N MET A 83 -12.15 17.77 -8.08
CA MET A 83 -11.85 17.76 -6.65
C MET A 83 -10.33 17.84 -6.38
N SER A 84 -9.94 18.53 -5.31
CA SER A 84 -8.55 18.57 -4.87
C SER A 84 -8.12 17.23 -4.25
N ASN A 85 -6.81 17.02 -4.07
CA ASN A 85 -6.30 15.80 -3.45
C ASN A 85 -6.79 15.68 -2.00
N GLU A 86 -6.81 16.80 -1.28
CA GLU A 86 -7.25 16.89 0.11
C GLU A 86 -8.73 16.53 0.26
N GLU A 87 -9.58 16.96 -0.68
CA GLU A 87 -10.99 16.61 -0.69
C GLU A 87 -11.20 15.12 -0.98
N ILE A 88 -10.43 14.55 -1.92
CA ILE A 88 -10.48 13.13 -2.23
C ILE A 88 -10.02 12.30 -1.02
N GLU A 89 -8.92 12.68 -0.39
CA GLU A 89 -8.43 12.02 0.82
C GLU A 89 -9.43 12.12 1.98
N GLN A 90 -10.05 13.28 2.16
CA GLN A 90 -11.07 13.46 3.20
C GLN A 90 -12.29 12.58 2.94
N PHE A 91 -12.77 12.52 1.70
CA PHE A 91 -13.86 11.63 1.32
C PHE A 91 -13.55 10.16 1.59
N MET A 92 -12.34 9.73 1.22
CA MET A 92 -11.88 8.35 1.47
C MET A 92 -11.76 8.06 2.96
N PHE A 93 -11.27 9.04 3.72
CA PHE A 93 -11.18 8.95 5.17
C PHE A 93 -12.54 8.78 5.85
N GLU A 94 -13.53 9.57 5.49
CA GLU A 94 -14.88 9.53 6.07
C GLU A 94 -15.55 8.18 5.83
N ARG A 95 -15.24 7.53 4.71
CA ARG A 95 -15.88 6.28 4.32
C ARG A 95 -15.14 5.03 4.81
N TYR A 96 -13.81 5.07 4.86
CA TYR A 96 -12.97 3.90 5.16
C TYR A 96 -12.09 4.07 6.41
N GLY A 97 -12.07 5.25 7.01
CA GLY A 97 -11.28 5.57 8.19
C GLY A 97 -9.79 5.70 7.92
N ASP A 98 -9.00 5.79 9.01
CA ASP A 98 -7.54 5.93 8.94
C ASP A 98 -6.82 4.77 8.24
N PHE A 99 -7.47 3.62 8.16
CA PHE A 99 -6.87 2.40 7.60
C PHE A 99 -6.53 2.51 6.11
N ILE A 100 -7.18 3.45 5.39
CA ILE A 100 -6.93 3.67 3.97
C ILE A 100 -5.60 4.37 3.69
N PHE A 101 -4.96 4.96 4.69
CA PHE A 101 -3.68 5.66 4.53
C PHE A 101 -2.48 4.80 4.93
N TYR A 102 -1.41 4.82 4.13
CA TYR A 102 -0.13 4.21 4.48
C TYR A 102 0.59 4.96 5.59
N ARG A 103 0.47 6.30 5.58
CA ARG A 103 1.12 7.14 6.57
C ARG A 103 0.10 7.53 7.62
N PRO A 104 0.32 7.19 8.90
CA PRO A 104 -0.55 7.65 9.98
C PRO A 104 -0.50 9.18 10.00
N ARG A 105 -1.67 9.80 9.92
CA ARG A 105 -1.79 11.25 10.07
C ARG A 105 -1.37 11.64 11.48
N LEU A 106 -0.57 12.71 11.60
CA LEU A 106 -0.22 13.28 12.90
C LEU A 106 -1.49 13.90 13.50
N ARG A 107 -2.11 13.17 14.39
CA ARG A 107 -3.27 13.64 15.17
C ARG A 107 -2.86 13.94 16.60
N ALA A 108 -3.63 14.78 17.27
CA ALA A 108 -3.43 15.05 18.69
C ALA A 108 -3.38 13.77 19.53
N GLU A 109 -4.17 12.75 19.15
CA GLU A 109 -4.25 11.44 19.80
C GLU A 109 -2.95 10.62 19.62
N THR A 110 -2.24 10.79 18.51
CA THR A 110 -0.98 10.07 18.22
C THR A 110 0.26 10.84 18.68
N ILE A 111 0.14 12.13 19.02
CA ILE A 111 1.26 12.95 19.54
C ILE A 111 1.82 12.32 20.82
N LEU A 112 0.95 11.87 21.72
CA LEU A 112 1.36 11.22 22.97
C LEU A 112 2.17 9.94 22.70
N LEU A 113 1.83 9.19 21.65
CA LEU A 113 2.53 7.97 21.26
C LEU A 113 3.93 8.27 20.71
N TRP A 114 4.07 9.36 19.95
CA TRP A 114 5.36 9.75 19.36
C TRP A 114 6.30 10.40 20.38
N PHE A 115 5.76 11.24 21.26
CA PHE A 115 6.55 11.98 22.24
C PHE A 115 6.62 11.28 23.60
N GLY A 116 5.77 10.30 23.86
CA GLY A 116 5.74 9.53 25.10
C GLY A 116 7.10 8.93 25.48
N PRO A 117 7.76 8.16 24.62
CA PRO A 117 9.08 7.57 24.93
C PRO A 117 10.14 8.62 25.27
N LEU A 118 10.15 9.76 24.57
CA LEU A 118 11.08 10.85 24.83
C LEU A 118 10.83 11.47 26.21
N LEU A 119 9.57 11.69 26.56
CA LEU A 119 9.17 12.21 27.88
C LEU A 119 9.62 11.28 29.01
N PHE A 120 9.40 9.96 28.84
CA PHE A 120 9.85 8.96 29.82
C PHE A 120 11.37 8.94 29.98
N LEU A 121 12.13 9.08 28.90
CA LEU A 121 13.59 9.15 28.96
C LEU A 121 14.07 10.39 29.70
N ILE A 122 13.44 11.55 29.46
CA ILE A 122 13.78 12.81 30.16
C ILE A 122 13.50 12.67 31.66
N ILE A 123 12.30 12.22 32.03
CA ILE A 123 11.92 12.07 33.44
C ILE A 123 12.79 11.03 34.12
N GLY A 124 12.97 9.84 33.50
CA GLY A 124 13.82 8.76 34.04
C GLY A 124 15.28 9.19 34.20
N GLY A 125 15.82 9.91 33.21
CA GLY A 125 17.17 10.47 33.27
C GLY A 125 17.33 11.49 34.39
N PHE A 126 16.33 12.36 34.62
CA PHE A 126 16.36 13.35 35.69
C PHE A 126 16.32 12.69 37.07
N ILE A 127 15.49 11.66 37.24
CA ILE A 127 15.42 10.88 38.48
C ILE A 127 16.75 10.17 38.74
N ALA A 128 17.28 9.47 37.72
CA ALA A 128 18.55 8.74 37.83
C ALA A 128 19.71 9.70 38.17
N TYR A 129 19.79 10.86 37.52
CA TYR A 129 20.77 11.89 37.84
C TYR A 129 20.64 12.38 39.28
N GLY A 130 19.43 12.61 39.79
CA GLY A 130 19.16 13.01 41.16
C GLY A 130 19.62 11.96 42.18
N ILE A 131 19.39 10.67 41.92
CA ILE A 131 19.83 9.57 42.78
C ILE A 131 21.36 9.47 42.81
N LEU A 132 22.01 9.51 41.63
CA LEU A 132 23.46 9.44 41.52
C LEU A 132 24.17 10.62 42.22
N ARG A 133 23.63 11.81 42.04
CA ARG A 133 24.16 13.00 42.70
C ARG A 133 24.06 12.93 44.26
N ARG A 134 22.96 12.32 44.73
CA ARG A 134 22.75 12.14 46.17
C ARG A 134 23.68 11.06 46.77
N ALA A 135 23.94 9.98 46.00
CA ALA A 135 24.87 8.93 46.40
C ALA A 135 26.30 9.46 46.51
N ASN A 136 26.75 10.28 45.55
CA ASN A 136 28.10 10.85 45.56
C ASN A 136 28.31 11.95 46.61
N SER A 137 27.26 12.46 47.28
CA SER A 137 27.38 13.48 48.33
C SER A 137 27.41 12.89 49.74
N VAL A 138 27.39 11.58 49.89
CA VAL A 138 27.40 10.86 51.17
C VAL A 138 28.77 10.23 51.47
N ASP A 139 29.70 10.19 50.51
CA ASP A 139 31.12 9.90 50.67
C ASP A 139 31.94 11.19 50.89
#